data_80e33cb75a9ff02e0fc9d0d2f6a8dcc6
#
_entry.id   80e33cb75a9ff02e0fc9d0d2f6a8dcc6
#
_cell.length_a   1.000
_cell.length_b   1.000
_cell.length_c   1.000
_cell.angle_alpha   90.00
_cell.angle_beta   90.00
_cell.angle_gamma   90.00
#
_symmetry.space_group_name_H-M   'P 1'
#
loop_
_entity.id
_entity.type
_entity.pdbx_description
1 polymer ?
#
loop_
_entity_poly.entity_id
_entity_poly.type
_entity_poly.pdbx_seq_one_letter_code
_entity_poly.pdbx_strand_id
1 'polypeptide(L)'
;MVASSIVDKYIGESARVVREMFSYAKENQPCIIFIDEVDAIGGKRLSEGSSADREIQRTLMELLNQLDGFDDLGQVKCVMATNRPDTLDAALLRPGRLDRKIEIALPNEANRVDILKIHSKGLTKHGEIDYDAVAKLAEDFNGADIRNICTEAGMFAIRAERDFVI
;
A
#
# COMPACT_ATOMS: atom_id res chain seq x y z
N MET A 1 7.49 2.00 4.77
CA MET A 1 7.73 0.76 5.58
C MET A 1 6.47 -0.08 5.50
N VAL A 2 6.59 -1.42 5.58
CA VAL A 2 5.43 -2.33 5.56
C VAL A 2 5.13 -2.73 7.00
N ALA A 3 3.85 -2.69 7.42
CA ALA A 3 3.46 -2.96 8.80
C ALA A 3 3.81 -4.39 9.26
N SER A 4 3.74 -5.37 8.35
CA SER A 4 4.13 -6.75 8.64
C SER A 4 5.61 -6.92 9.02
N SER A 5 6.49 -5.99 8.58
CA SER A 5 7.91 -6.00 8.95
C SER A 5 8.18 -5.46 10.37
N ILE A 6 7.18 -4.84 10.98
CA ILE A 6 7.26 -4.34 12.36
C ILE A 6 6.95 -5.46 13.36
N VAL A 7 6.11 -6.44 12.95
CA VAL A 7 5.70 -7.55 13.81
C VAL A 7 6.84 -8.55 13.90
N ASP A 8 7.60 -8.50 14.99
CA ASP A 8 8.72 -9.40 15.21
C ASP A 8 8.32 -10.56 16.14
N LYS A 9 9.14 -11.63 16.13
CA LYS A 9 8.96 -12.81 16.99
C LYS A 9 9.30 -12.53 18.46
N TYR A 10 9.97 -11.43 18.76
CA TYR A 10 10.41 -11.09 20.11
C TYR A 10 9.47 -10.11 20.79
N ILE A 11 9.08 -10.44 22.02
CA ILE A 11 8.14 -9.65 22.83
C ILE A 11 8.72 -8.25 23.10
N GLY A 12 8.00 -7.21 22.69
CA GLY A 12 8.32 -5.81 22.96
C GLY A 12 9.17 -5.11 21.90
N GLU A 13 9.80 -5.84 20.97
CA GLU A 13 10.60 -5.24 19.90
C GLU A 13 9.73 -4.42 18.94
N SER A 14 8.56 -4.92 18.57
CA SER A 14 7.66 -4.24 17.64
C SER A 14 7.22 -2.86 18.15
N ALA A 15 6.85 -2.75 19.40
CA ALA A 15 6.50 -1.48 20.02
C ALA A 15 7.70 -0.52 20.14
N ARG A 16 8.92 -1.06 20.35
CA ARG A 16 10.15 -0.28 20.35
C ARG A 16 10.44 0.31 18.97
N VAL A 17 10.32 -0.49 17.92
CA VAL A 17 10.51 -0.03 16.53
C VAL A 17 9.55 1.11 16.19
N VAL A 18 8.28 1.01 16.58
CA VAL A 18 7.31 2.10 16.38
C VAL A 18 7.78 3.38 17.08
N ARG A 19 8.18 3.29 18.35
CA ARG A 19 8.69 4.46 19.11
C ARG A 19 9.91 5.10 18.46
N GLU A 20 10.90 4.30 18.09
CA GLU A 20 12.13 4.77 17.46
C GLU A 20 11.85 5.44 16.10
N MET A 21 10.93 4.88 15.32
CA MET A 21 10.50 5.47 14.04
C MET A 21 9.88 6.87 14.25
N PHE A 22 8.98 7.04 15.22
CA PHE A 22 8.38 8.34 15.51
C PHE A 22 9.37 9.32 16.12
N SER A 23 10.28 8.88 17.00
CA SER A 23 11.38 9.69 17.51
C SER A 23 12.27 10.20 16.40
N TYR A 24 12.72 9.30 15.52
CA TYR A 24 13.53 9.68 14.38
C TYR A 24 12.83 10.68 13.45
N ALA A 25 11.51 10.47 13.22
CA ALA A 25 10.72 11.39 12.42
C ALA A 25 10.61 12.79 13.06
N LYS A 26 10.46 12.87 14.37
CA LYS A 26 10.44 14.15 15.12
C LYS A 26 11.78 14.88 15.06
N GLU A 27 12.88 14.16 15.08
CA GLU A 27 14.23 14.74 14.97
C GLU A 27 14.55 15.25 13.55
N ASN A 28 13.93 14.65 12.51
CA ASN A 28 14.19 14.94 11.11
C ASN A 28 13.00 15.62 10.42
N GLN A 29 12.35 16.56 11.09
CA GLN A 29 11.25 17.34 10.51
C GLN A 29 11.75 18.35 9.45
N PRO A 30 10.94 18.59 8.39
CA PRO A 30 9.65 18.00 8.06
C PRO A 30 9.77 16.61 7.42
N CYS A 31 8.95 15.65 7.83
CA CYS A 31 8.98 14.33 7.22
C CYS A 31 7.60 13.67 7.12
N ILE A 32 7.53 12.61 6.31
CA ILE A 32 6.33 11.79 6.13
C ILE A 32 6.65 10.35 6.55
N ILE A 33 5.86 9.82 7.48
CA ILE A 33 5.86 8.39 7.81
C ILE A 33 4.83 7.73 6.90
N PHE A 34 5.28 6.80 6.06
CA PHE A 34 4.38 5.98 5.24
C PHE A 34 4.39 4.53 5.77
N ILE A 35 3.20 4.02 6.15
CA ILE A 35 3.00 2.66 6.63
C ILE A 35 2.05 1.95 5.67
N ASP A 36 2.55 0.91 5.01
CA ASP A 36 1.75 0.07 4.11
C ASP A 36 1.24 -1.18 4.85
N GLU A 37 0.14 -1.76 4.37
CA GLU A 37 -0.51 -2.94 4.96
C GLU A 37 -0.81 -2.77 6.46
N VAL A 38 -1.31 -1.60 6.85
CA VAL A 38 -1.52 -1.28 8.28
C VAL A 38 -2.49 -2.24 8.99
N ASP A 39 -3.30 -2.97 8.26
CA ASP A 39 -4.19 -4.02 8.76
C ASP A 39 -3.43 -5.18 9.44
N ALA A 40 -2.14 -5.37 9.14
CA ALA A 40 -1.30 -6.35 9.81
C ALA A 40 -1.13 -6.07 11.32
N ILE A 41 -1.14 -4.79 11.72
CA ILE A 41 -1.03 -4.36 13.13
C ILE A 41 -2.32 -3.70 13.64
N GLY A 42 -3.11 -3.14 12.75
CA GLY A 42 -4.34 -2.38 13.05
C GLY A 42 -5.63 -3.16 12.87
N GLY A 43 -5.58 -4.47 12.66
CA GLY A 43 -6.76 -5.30 12.44
C GLY A 43 -7.61 -5.52 13.68
N LYS A 44 -8.92 -5.71 13.50
CA LYS A 44 -9.85 -6.12 14.57
C LYS A 44 -9.43 -7.46 15.16
N ARG A 45 -9.64 -7.64 16.44
CA ARG A 45 -9.34 -8.87 17.19
C ARG A 45 -10.11 -10.06 16.59
N LEU A 46 -9.40 -11.08 16.14
CA LEU A 46 -9.99 -12.31 15.59
C LEU A 46 -9.91 -13.51 16.54
N SER A 47 -9.04 -13.49 17.57
CA SER A 47 -8.98 -14.57 18.56
C SER A 47 -8.31 -14.10 19.87
N GLU A 48 -8.80 -14.60 21.00
CA GLU A 48 -8.17 -14.41 22.30
C GLU A 48 -7.16 -15.54 22.53
N GLY A 49 -5.88 -15.22 22.69
CA GLY A 49 -5.00 -16.13 23.39
C GLY A 49 -3.59 -16.37 22.89
N SER A 50 -3.21 -16.03 21.66
CA SER A 50 -1.83 -16.29 21.20
C SER A 50 -0.86 -15.20 21.72
N SER A 51 0.41 -15.56 21.90
CA SER A 51 1.45 -14.59 22.24
C SER A 51 1.67 -13.57 21.11
N ALA A 52 1.46 -13.98 19.86
CA ALA A 52 1.54 -13.13 18.70
C ALA A 52 0.41 -12.06 18.70
N ASP A 53 -0.81 -12.43 19.06
CA ASP A 53 -1.94 -11.49 19.11
C ASP A 53 -1.71 -10.41 20.18
N ARG A 54 -1.10 -10.77 21.31
CA ARG A 54 -0.74 -9.80 22.36
C ARG A 54 0.32 -8.82 21.89
N GLU A 55 1.28 -9.28 21.10
CA GLU A 55 2.34 -8.42 20.56
C GLU A 55 1.79 -7.47 19.50
N ILE A 56 0.93 -7.95 18.60
CA ILE A 56 0.22 -7.11 17.62
C ILE A 56 -0.60 -6.04 18.35
N GLN A 57 -1.36 -6.42 19.39
CA GLN A 57 -2.15 -5.49 20.17
C GLN A 57 -1.28 -4.44 20.89
N ARG A 58 -0.13 -4.85 21.43
CA ARG A 58 0.82 -3.94 22.06
C ARG A 58 1.40 -2.95 21.06
N THR A 59 1.73 -3.42 19.87
CA THR A 59 2.23 -2.58 18.78
C THR A 59 1.16 -1.59 18.32
N LEU A 60 -0.09 -2.03 18.20
CA LEU A 60 -1.22 -1.13 17.90
C LEU A 60 -1.38 -0.06 18.97
N MET A 61 -1.37 -0.44 20.25
CA MET A 61 -1.50 0.53 21.35
C MET A 61 -0.36 1.55 21.35
N GLU A 62 0.87 1.12 21.05
CA GLU A 62 2.00 2.04 20.91
C GLU A 62 1.81 2.99 19.72
N LEU A 63 1.37 2.47 18.56
CA LEU A 63 1.05 3.29 17.39
C LEU A 63 -0.01 4.35 17.71
N LEU A 64 -1.09 3.95 18.40
CA LEU A 64 -2.14 4.86 18.83
C LEU A 64 -1.61 5.95 19.79
N ASN A 65 -0.74 5.56 20.74
CA ASN A 65 -0.12 6.49 21.66
C ASN A 65 0.77 7.52 20.92
N GLN A 66 1.49 7.08 19.89
CA GLN A 66 2.32 7.99 19.11
C GLN A 66 1.49 8.94 18.24
N LEU A 67 0.32 8.50 17.75
CA LEU A 67 -0.61 9.36 16.99
C LEU A 67 -1.35 10.37 17.89
N ASP A 68 -1.77 9.94 19.10
CA ASP A 68 -2.49 10.78 20.08
C ASP A 68 -1.54 11.59 20.96
N GLY A 69 -0.23 11.38 20.85
CA GLY A 69 0.77 11.75 21.83
C GLY A 69 0.60 13.15 22.41
N PHE A 70 0.87 13.28 23.73
CA PHE A 70 0.96 14.57 24.43
C PHE A 70 1.99 15.51 23.80
N ASP A 71 2.94 14.98 23.04
CA ASP A 71 3.87 15.74 22.22
C ASP A 71 3.31 15.91 20.82
N ASP A 72 3.08 17.14 20.41
CA ASP A 72 2.69 17.49 19.04
C ASP A 72 3.64 16.83 18.05
N LEU A 73 3.07 16.16 17.04
CA LEU A 73 3.85 15.58 15.94
C LEU A 73 4.54 16.66 15.08
N GLY A 74 4.23 17.92 15.32
CA GLY A 74 4.83 19.04 14.61
C GLY A 74 4.62 18.93 13.08
N GLN A 75 5.73 18.92 12.33
CA GLN A 75 5.72 18.83 10.87
C GLN A 75 5.85 17.37 10.37
N VAL A 76 5.61 16.38 11.22
CA VAL A 76 5.54 14.96 10.81
C VAL A 76 4.11 14.65 10.34
N LYS A 77 3.97 14.09 9.15
CA LYS A 77 2.69 13.62 8.62
C LYS A 77 2.71 12.09 8.50
N CYS A 78 1.61 11.46 8.91
CA CYS A 78 1.46 10.01 8.81
C CYS A 78 0.49 9.66 7.67
N VAL A 79 0.92 8.76 6.78
CA VAL A 79 0.10 8.21 5.69
C VAL A 79 0.07 6.70 5.86
N MET A 80 -1.11 6.13 5.91
CA MET A 80 -1.31 4.70 6.06
C MET A 80 -2.09 4.14 4.87
N ALA A 81 -1.71 2.95 4.42
CA ALA A 81 -2.39 2.26 3.34
C ALA A 81 -2.86 0.87 3.77
N THR A 82 -4.00 0.44 3.25
CA THR A 82 -4.54 -0.91 3.44
C THR A 82 -5.44 -1.29 2.27
N ASN A 83 -5.45 -2.56 1.92
CA ASN A 83 -6.41 -3.15 0.99
C ASN A 83 -7.66 -3.69 1.72
N ARG A 84 -7.70 -3.61 3.05
CA ARG A 84 -8.75 -4.21 3.89
C ARG A 84 -9.28 -3.20 4.93
N PRO A 85 -9.91 -2.09 4.50
CA PRO A 85 -10.35 -1.04 5.41
C PRO A 85 -11.36 -1.53 6.47
N ASP A 86 -12.17 -2.54 6.13
CA ASP A 86 -13.20 -3.09 7.03
C ASP A 86 -12.62 -3.85 8.22
N THR A 87 -11.37 -4.31 8.12
CA THR A 87 -10.69 -5.04 9.18
C THR A 87 -10.02 -4.13 10.20
N LEU A 88 -9.86 -2.84 9.91
CA LEU A 88 -9.17 -1.91 10.79
C LEU A 88 -9.92 -1.70 12.11
N ASP A 89 -9.15 -1.57 13.19
CA ASP A 89 -9.69 -1.20 14.51
C ASP A 89 -10.25 0.23 14.46
N ALA A 90 -11.45 0.40 14.99
CA ALA A 90 -12.12 1.69 15.05
C ALA A 90 -11.32 2.76 15.80
N ALA A 91 -10.41 2.36 16.68
CA ALA A 91 -9.55 3.28 17.40
C ALA A 91 -8.58 4.05 16.49
N LEU A 92 -8.10 3.45 15.40
CA LEU A 92 -7.27 4.13 14.39
C LEU A 92 -8.05 5.20 13.62
N LEU A 93 -9.34 4.97 13.44
CA LEU A 93 -10.21 5.81 12.62
C LEU A 93 -10.86 6.97 13.38
N ARG A 94 -10.51 7.18 14.65
CA ARG A 94 -11.02 8.29 15.46
C ARG A 94 -10.44 9.63 15.00
N PRO A 95 -11.23 10.73 15.15
CA PRO A 95 -10.72 12.08 14.92
C PRO A 95 -9.44 12.36 15.73
N GLY A 96 -8.50 13.06 15.10
CA GLY A 96 -7.18 13.35 15.69
C GLY A 96 -6.10 12.31 15.36
N ARG A 97 -6.47 11.14 14.77
CA ARG A 97 -5.53 10.07 14.37
C ARG A 97 -5.46 9.95 12.84
N LEU A 98 -6.45 9.31 12.24
CA LEU A 98 -6.59 9.20 10.79
C LEU A 98 -7.85 9.96 10.33
N ASP A 99 -7.72 11.25 10.20
CA ASP A 99 -8.82 12.16 9.89
C ASP A 99 -9.30 12.07 8.45
N ARG A 100 -8.38 11.75 7.53
CA ARG A 100 -8.66 11.67 6.11
C ARG A 100 -8.61 10.24 5.62
N LYS A 101 -9.71 9.80 5.02
CA LYS A 101 -9.83 8.50 4.35
C LYS A 101 -9.98 8.77 2.87
N ILE A 102 -9.10 8.18 2.07
CA ILE A 102 -9.10 8.33 0.63
C ILE A 102 -9.23 6.92 0.04
N GLU A 103 -10.35 6.68 -0.64
CA GLU A 103 -10.53 5.45 -1.39
C GLU A 103 -9.93 5.61 -2.78
N ILE A 104 -9.08 4.67 -3.17
CA ILE A 104 -8.52 4.58 -4.52
C ILE A 104 -9.29 3.48 -5.24
N ALA A 105 -10.26 3.87 -6.05
CA ALA A 105 -11.05 2.96 -6.85
C ALA A 105 -10.23 2.38 -8.01
N LEU A 106 -10.78 1.32 -8.65
CA LEU A 106 -10.22 0.78 -9.89
C LEU A 106 -10.16 1.86 -10.98
N PRO A 107 -9.17 1.81 -11.88
CA PRO A 107 -9.00 2.81 -12.91
C PRO A 107 -10.16 2.77 -13.91
N ASN A 108 -10.68 3.94 -14.29
CA ASN A 108 -11.66 4.06 -15.36
C ASN A 108 -11.00 3.80 -16.74
N GLU A 109 -11.79 3.74 -17.81
CA GLU A 109 -11.31 3.42 -19.17
C GLU A 109 -10.16 4.34 -19.60
N ALA A 110 -10.28 5.66 -19.42
CA ALA A 110 -9.23 6.61 -19.78
C ALA A 110 -7.93 6.38 -18.98
N ASN A 111 -8.04 6.13 -17.68
CA ASN A 111 -6.89 5.84 -16.83
C ASN A 111 -6.23 4.49 -17.20
N ARG A 112 -7.02 3.48 -17.62
CA ARG A 112 -6.47 2.21 -18.12
C ARG A 112 -5.65 2.41 -19.40
N VAL A 113 -6.11 3.26 -20.32
CA VAL A 113 -5.34 3.64 -21.52
C VAL A 113 -4.01 4.28 -21.14
N ASP A 114 -4.01 5.19 -20.16
CA ASP A 114 -2.77 5.85 -19.71
C ASP A 114 -1.82 4.86 -19.04
N ILE A 115 -2.32 3.94 -18.22
CA ILE A 115 -1.51 2.88 -17.60
C ILE A 115 -0.92 1.97 -18.67
N LEU A 116 -1.69 1.56 -19.69
CA LEU A 116 -1.21 0.78 -20.84
C LEU A 116 -0.07 1.51 -21.56
N LYS A 117 -0.24 2.80 -21.85
CA LYS A 117 0.79 3.63 -22.49
C LYS A 117 2.08 3.68 -21.67
N ILE A 118 1.97 3.83 -20.34
CA ILE A 118 3.12 3.86 -19.42
C ILE A 118 3.88 2.54 -19.46
N HIS A 119 3.20 1.41 -19.29
CA HIS A 119 3.85 0.10 -19.23
C HIS A 119 4.32 -0.43 -20.58
N SER A 120 3.68 0.00 -21.67
CA SER A 120 4.12 -0.37 -23.02
C SER A 120 5.24 0.51 -23.57
N LYS A 121 5.64 1.59 -22.86
CA LYS A 121 6.67 2.53 -23.35
C LYS A 121 8.03 1.86 -23.59
N GLY A 122 8.38 0.86 -22.80
CA GLY A 122 9.63 0.11 -22.93
C GLY A 122 9.60 -1.03 -23.94
N LEU A 123 8.44 -1.33 -24.53
CA LEU A 123 8.31 -2.40 -25.50
C LEU A 123 8.55 -1.90 -26.92
N THR A 124 9.30 -2.67 -27.73
CA THR A 124 9.39 -2.44 -29.17
C THR A 124 8.06 -2.78 -29.81
N LYS A 125 7.48 -1.85 -30.55
CA LYS A 125 6.16 -1.98 -31.18
C LYS A 125 6.27 -1.88 -32.67
N HIS A 126 5.44 -2.64 -33.40
CA HIS A 126 5.30 -2.53 -34.83
C HIS A 126 3.85 -2.18 -35.19
N GLY A 127 3.67 -1.09 -35.94
CA GLY A 127 2.34 -0.56 -36.25
C GLY A 127 1.74 0.28 -35.14
N GLU A 128 0.45 0.60 -35.29
CA GLU A 128 -0.33 1.31 -34.30
C GLU A 128 -1.07 0.32 -33.40
N ILE A 129 -0.95 0.52 -32.09
CA ILE A 129 -1.67 -0.27 -31.08
C ILE A 129 -2.91 0.51 -30.67
N ASP A 130 -4.09 -0.09 -30.82
CA ASP A 130 -5.36 0.47 -30.35
C ASP A 130 -5.49 0.25 -28.84
N TYR A 131 -4.93 1.19 -28.06
CA TYR A 131 -5.02 1.15 -26.60
C TYR A 131 -6.45 1.30 -26.06
N ASP A 132 -7.33 1.97 -26.81
CA ASP A 132 -8.72 2.16 -26.41
C ASP A 132 -9.50 0.84 -26.51
N ALA A 133 -9.28 0.07 -27.59
CA ALA A 133 -9.86 -1.26 -27.73
C ALA A 133 -9.36 -2.21 -26.63
N VAL A 134 -8.06 -2.21 -26.32
CA VAL A 134 -7.49 -3.03 -25.24
C VAL A 134 -8.05 -2.63 -23.88
N ALA A 135 -8.18 -1.32 -23.61
CA ALA A 135 -8.71 -0.81 -22.34
C ALA A 135 -10.19 -1.19 -22.13
N LYS A 136 -11.00 -1.23 -23.20
CA LYS A 136 -12.39 -1.71 -23.14
C LYS A 136 -12.48 -3.19 -22.77
N LEU A 137 -11.60 -4.02 -23.30
CA LEU A 137 -11.53 -5.45 -22.97
C LEU A 137 -10.99 -5.72 -21.56
N ALA A 138 -10.31 -4.75 -20.95
CA ALA A 138 -9.72 -4.83 -19.61
C ALA A 138 -10.62 -4.21 -18.53
N GLU A 139 -11.96 -4.38 -18.65
CA GLU A 139 -12.91 -3.95 -17.62
C GLU A 139 -12.57 -4.59 -16.26
N ASP A 140 -12.71 -3.83 -15.18
CA ASP A 140 -12.39 -4.22 -13.81
C ASP A 140 -10.91 -4.57 -13.52
N PHE A 141 -10.00 -4.34 -14.46
CA PHE A 141 -8.58 -4.58 -14.25
C PHE A 141 -7.95 -3.46 -13.41
N ASN A 142 -7.12 -3.87 -12.45
CA ASN A 142 -6.28 -2.96 -11.70
C ASN A 142 -4.96 -2.64 -12.44
N GLY A 143 -4.14 -1.74 -11.88
CA GLY A 143 -2.87 -1.34 -12.51
C GLY A 143 -1.87 -2.48 -12.68
N ALA A 144 -1.85 -3.47 -11.77
CA ALA A 144 -0.99 -4.63 -11.85
C ALA A 144 -1.43 -5.58 -12.96
N ASP A 145 -2.74 -5.80 -13.12
CA ASP A 145 -3.31 -6.61 -14.19
C ASP A 145 -2.96 -6.02 -15.57
N ILE A 146 -3.11 -4.69 -15.71
CA ILE A 146 -2.77 -3.99 -16.96
C ILE A 146 -1.27 -4.07 -17.26
N ARG A 147 -0.42 -3.97 -16.23
CA ARG A 147 1.02 -4.21 -16.39
C ARG A 147 1.29 -5.63 -16.87
N ASN A 148 0.59 -6.62 -16.32
CA ASN A 148 0.73 -8.02 -16.74
C ASN A 148 0.34 -8.23 -18.20
N ILE A 149 -0.71 -7.58 -18.71
CA ILE A 149 -1.06 -7.60 -20.13
C ILE A 149 0.14 -7.19 -20.99
N CYS A 150 0.79 -6.07 -20.64
CA CYS A 150 1.97 -5.60 -21.38
C CYS A 150 3.13 -6.60 -21.31
N THR A 151 3.37 -7.20 -20.14
CA THR A 151 4.42 -8.19 -19.94
C THR A 151 4.15 -9.45 -20.75
N GLU A 152 2.93 -9.99 -20.68
CA GLU A 152 2.55 -11.18 -21.44
C GLU A 152 2.58 -10.93 -22.95
N ALA A 153 2.15 -9.76 -23.43
CA ALA A 153 2.27 -9.40 -24.85
C ALA A 153 3.74 -9.46 -25.32
N GLY A 154 4.67 -8.96 -24.50
CA GLY A 154 6.11 -9.09 -24.77
C GLY A 154 6.57 -10.54 -24.78
N MET A 155 6.12 -11.35 -23.82
CA MET A 155 6.45 -12.78 -23.76
C MET A 155 5.89 -13.56 -24.96
N PHE A 156 4.68 -13.22 -25.44
CA PHE A 156 4.12 -13.80 -26.66
C PHE A 156 4.93 -13.44 -27.91
N ALA A 157 5.44 -12.21 -28.02
CA ALA A 157 6.34 -11.83 -29.11
C ALA A 157 7.61 -12.69 -29.11
N ILE A 158 8.24 -12.85 -27.94
CA ILE A 158 9.45 -13.69 -27.76
C ILE A 158 9.16 -15.16 -28.14
N ARG A 159 8.05 -15.73 -27.66
CA ARG A 159 7.65 -17.11 -28.01
C ARG A 159 7.40 -17.30 -29.51
N ALA A 160 7.01 -16.24 -30.20
CA ALA A 160 6.79 -16.22 -31.65
C ALA A 160 8.05 -15.80 -32.42
N GLU A 161 9.22 -15.76 -31.77
CA GLU A 161 10.51 -15.35 -32.36
C GLU A 161 10.45 -13.97 -33.04
N ARG A 162 9.70 -13.02 -32.45
CA ARG A 162 9.55 -11.65 -32.91
C ARG A 162 10.22 -10.68 -31.97
N ASP A 163 10.88 -9.65 -32.48
CA ASP A 163 11.53 -8.58 -31.72
C ASP A 163 10.57 -7.44 -31.40
N PHE A 164 9.28 -7.59 -31.68
CA PHE A 164 8.25 -6.54 -31.48
C PHE A 164 6.88 -7.11 -31.12
N VAL A 165 6.10 -6.29 -30.46
CA VAL A 165 4.68 -6.52 -30.13
C VAL A 165 3.81 -5.86 -31.19
N ILE A 166 2.72 -6.55 -31.56
CA ILE A 166 1.68 -6.09 -32.49
C ILE A 166 0.38 -5.89 -31.74
#